data_d226dcb71655786c8be0d433f9cab81e
#
_entry.id   d226dcb71655786c8be0d433f9cab81e
#
_cell.length_a   1.000
_cell.length_b   1.000
_cell.length_c   1.000
_cell.angle_alpha   90.00
_cell.angle_beta   90.00
_cell.angle_gamma   90.00
#
_symmetry.space_group_name_H-M   'P 1'
#
loop_
_entity.id
_entity.type
_entity.pdbx_description
1 polymer ?
#
loop_
_entity_poly.entity_id
_entity_poly.type
_entity_poly.pdbx_seq_one_letter_code
_entity_poly.pdbx_strand_id
1 'polypeptide(L)'
;LQEMIEHWSLEVVQAYMKHIQDNAEESVRMMLQELSVRENLPEVGTIHAVDYLDDGSPICLALTIDRRDGSACFDFAGTGTELWGNLNTPRAVTYSAVLYALRCLIHQDMPLNQGCLNSIEVRIPEGSLLSPSEEAAVVGGNVLTSQRITDVILKAFGACAASQGCMNNLTFGNERFGYYETIGGGAGAGPSWHGQSLSLIHI
;
A
#
# COMPACT_ATOMS: atom_id res chain seq x y z
N LEU A 1 -8.79 -24.38 -11.95
CA LEU A 1 -9.66 -23.60 -12.85
C LEU A 1 -10.37 -24.50 -13.86
N GLN A 2 -9.67 -25.42 -14.55
CA GLN A 2 -10.29 -26.37 -15.48
C GLN A 2 -11.41 -27.20 -14.80
N GLU A 3 -11.16 -27.79 -13.65
CA GLU A 3 -12.15 -28.54 -12.86
C GLU A 3 -13.39 -27.71 -12.51
N MET A 4 -13.19 -26.41 -12.18
CA MET A 4 -14.32 -25.50 -11.92
C MET A 4 -15.15 -25.25 -13.19
N ILE A 5 -14.49 -25.10 -14.35
CA ILE A 5 -15.18 -24.89 -15.64
C ILE A 5 -15.94 -26.16 -16.04
N GLU A 6 -15.37 -27.34 -15.84
CA GLU A 6 -16.03 -28.62 -16.11
C GLU A 6 -17.26 -28.83 -15.22
N HIS A 7 -17.20 -28.36 -13.98
CA HIS A 7 -18.30 -28.53 -13.01
C HIS A 7 -19.41 -27.46 -13.15
N TRP A 8 -19.03 -26.19 -13.40
CA TRP A 8 -19.94 -25.05 -13.32
C TRP A 8 -20.18 -24.34 -14.66
N SER A 9 -19.51 -24.70 -15.72
CA SER A 9 -19.39 -24.03 -17.01
C SER A 9 -18.49 -22.78 -16.98
N LEU A 10 -17.95 -22.43 -18.14
CA LEU A 10 -17.09 -21.24 -18.32
C LEU A 10 -17.84 -19.94 -18.01
N GLU A 11 -19.08 -19.85 -18.46
CA GLU A 11 -19.93 -18.66 -18.27
C GLU A 11 -20.16 -18.35 -16.79
N VAL A 12 -20.48 -19.37 -15.99
CA VAL A 12 -20.69 -19.22 -14.56
C VAL A 12 -19.38 -18.83 -13.86
N VAL A 13 -18.27 -19.47 -14.17
CA VAL A 13 -16.97 -19.13 -13.57
C VAL A 13 -16.58 -17.69 -13.88
N GLN A 14 -16.74 -17.24 -15.12
CA GLN A 14 -16.44 -15.85 -15.50
C GLN A 14 -17.37 -14.85 -14.82
N ALA A 15 -18.66 -15.16 -14.67
CA ALA A 15 -19.61 -14.31 -13.96
C ALA A 15 -19.23 -14.13 -12.49
N TYR A 16 -18.82 -15.21 -11.80
CA TYR A 16 -18.34 -15.14 -10.43
C TYR A 16 -17.01 -14.38 -10.29
N MET A 17 -16.07 -14.57 -11.23
CA MET A 17 -14.83 -13.80 -11.23
C MET A 17 -15.10 -12.30 -11.34
N LYS A 18 -16.04 -11.91 -12.21
CA LYS A 18 -16.47 -10.50 -12.33
C LYS A 18 -17.15 -10.01 -11.06
N HIS A 19 -18.09 -10.78 -10.52
CA HIS A 19 -18.83 -10.42 -9.31
C HIS A 19 -17.88 -10.17 -8.11
N ILE A 20 -16.86 -10.98 -7.92
CA ILE A 20 -15.85 -10.79 -6.87
C ILE A 20 -15.10 -9.46 -7.06
N GLN A 21 -14.79 -9.08 -8.29
CA GLN A 21 -14.15 -7.80 -8.58
C GLN A 21 -15.09 -6.62 -8.36
N ASP A 22 -16.34 -6.73 -8.81
CA ASP A 22 -17.35 -5.69 -8.63
C ASP A 22 -17.62 -5.45 -7.13
N ASN A 23 -17.69 -6.51 -6.33
CA ASN A 23 -17.85 -6.41 -4.87
C ASN A 23 -16.64 -5.74 -4.19
N ALA A 24 -15.43 -6.03 -4.65
CA ALA A 24 -14.23 -5.38 -4.14
C ALA A 24 -14.19 -3.88 -4.48
N GLU A 25 -14.57 -3.51 -5.69
CA GLU A 25 -14.69 -2.13 -6.13
C GLU A 25 -15.70 -1.36 -5.28
N GLU A 26 -16.91 -1.91 -5.09
CA GLU A 26 -17.96 -1.27 -4.29
C GLU A 26 -17.52 -1.05 -2.84
N SER A 27 -16.85 -2.04 -2.24
CA SER A 27 -16.33 -1.93 -0.88
C SER A 27 -15.30 -0.79 -0.74
N VAL A 28 -14.45 -0.60 -1.74
CA VAL A 28 -13.48 0.52 -1.77
C VAL A 28 -14.22 1.86 -1.92
N ARG A 29 -15.19 1.96 -2.82
CA ARG A 29 -15.98 3.18 -3.02
C ARG A 29 -16.70 3.61 -1.74
N MET A 30 -17.37 2.69 -1.07
CA MET A 30 -18.06 2.94 0.19
C MET A 30 -17.08 3.43 1.27
N MET A 31 -15.95 2.77 1.45
CA MET A 31 -14.92 3.16 2.42
C MET A 31 -14.39 4.58 2.15
N LEU A 32 -14.14 4.94 0.88
CA LEU A 32 -13.68 6.28 0.51
C LEU A 32 -14.74 7.37 0.76
N GLN A 33 -16.01 7.08 0.49
CA GLN A 33 -17.13 7.98 0.80
C GLN A 33 -17.25 8.20 2.31
N GLU A 34 -17.18 7.15 3.11
CA GLU A 34 -17.20 7.22 4.58
C GLU A 34 -16.01 8.05 5.12
N LEU A 35 -14.82 7.83 4.59
CA LEU A 35 -13.63 8.62 4.92
C LEU A 35 -13.85 10.10 4.62
N SER A 36 -14.32 10.43 3.42
CA SER A 36 -14.59 11.80 3.02
C SER A 36 -15.55 12.52 3.97
N VAL A 37 -16.57 11.81 4.47
CA VAL A 37 -17.51 12.35 5.47
C VAL A 37 -16.83 12.50 6.84
N ARG A 38 -16.11 11.49 7.30
CA ARG A 38 -15.41 11.49 8.59
C ARG A 38 -14.40 12.61 8.71
N GLU A 39 -13.65 12.88 7.65
CA GLU A 39 -12.64 13.94 7.60
C GLU A 39 -13.23 15.31 7.25
N ASN A 40 -14.56 15.43 7.14
CA ASN A 40 -15.27 16.67 6.73
C ASN A 40 -14.73 17.29 5.44
N LEU A 41 -14.35 16.45 4.47
CA LEU A 41 -13.87 16.94 3.18
C LEU A 41 -15.02 17.53 2.37
N PRO A 42 -14.72 18.48 1.44
CA PRO A 42 -15.68 18.88 0.42
C PRO A 42 -16.06 17.67 -0.45
N GLU A 43 -17.04 17.84 -1.34
CA GLU A 43 -17.54 16.77 -2.22
C GLU A 43 -16.39 16.15 -3.05
N VAL A 44 -15.48 17.00 -3.53
CA VAL A 44 -14.17 16.60 -4.06
C VAL A 44 -13.12 17.23 -3.15
N GLY A 45 -12.45 16.41 -2.35
CA GLY A 45 -11.52 16.88 -1.33
C GLY A 45 -10.17 16.20 -1.43
N THR A 46 -9.11 16.93 -1.03
CA THR A 46 -7.74 16.43 -1.08
C THR A 46 -7.11 16.43 0.30
N ILE A 47 -6.47 15.32 0.65
CA ILE A 47 -5.63 15.15 1.85
C ILE A 47 -4.18 15.05 1.40
N HIS A 48 -3.27 15.72 2.11
CA HIS A 48 -1.84 15.66 1.84
C HIS A 48 -1.11 14.91 2.94
N ALA A 49 -0.17 14.07 2.56
CA ALA A 49 0.76 13.42 3.48
C ALA A 49 2.16 13.38 2.89
N VAL A 50 3.15 13.41 3.75
CA VAL A 50 4.55 13.27 3.38
C VAL A 50 5.30 12.52 4.48
N ASP A 51 6.25 11.71 4.08
CA ASP A 51 7.24 11.09 4.94
C ASP A 51 8.59 11.04 4.21
N TYR A 52 9.64 10.68 4.90
CA TYR A 52 11.01 10.76 4.38
C TYR A 52 11.73 9.44 4.57
N LEU A 53 12.57 9.09 3.60
CA LEU A 53 13.60 8.09 3.78
C LEU A 53 14.72 8.64 4.66
N ASP A 54 15.62 7.79 5.16
CA ASP A 54 16.70 8.19 6.06
C ASP A 54 17.72 9.14 5.42
N ASP A 55 17.81 9.16 4.11
CA ASP A 55 18.61 10.11 3.33
C ASP A 55 17.93 11.48 3.13
N GLY A 56 16.73 11.65 3.64
CA GLY A 56 15.93 12.86 3.49
C GLY A 56 15.07 12.92 2.22
N SER A 57 15.09 11.89 1.38
CA SER A 57 14.25 11.83 0.18
C SER A 57 12.76 11.75 0.55
N PRO A 58 11.91 12.68 0.07
CA PRO A 58 10.49 12.69 0.40
C PRO A 58 9.72 11.65 -0.40
N ILE A 59 8.70 11.06 0.24
CA ILE A 59 7.58 10.39 -0.42
C ILE A 59 6.34 11.23 -0.13
N CYS A 60 5.80 11.85 -1.18
CA CYS A 60 4.65 12.74 -1.09
C CYS A 60 3.40 12.03 -1.61
N LEU A 61 2.26 12.32 -1.00
CA LEU A 61 0.95 11.86 -1.46
C LEU A 61 -0.07 12.99 -1.37
N ALA A 62 -0.75 13.26 -2.47
CA ALA A 62 -1.99 14.01 -2.52
C ALA A 62 -3.13 13.02 -2.85
N LEU A 63 -3.94 12.69 -1.84
CA LEU A 63 -5.09 11.80 -1.97
C LEU A 63 -6.33 12.64 -2.22
N THR A 64 -6.83 12.66 -3.44
CA THR A 64 -8.07 13.35 -3.81
C THR A 64 -9.20 12.34 -3.89
N ILE A 65 -10.29 12.57 -3.17
CA ILE A 65 -11.48 11.72 -3.13
C ILE A 65 -12.64 12.47 -3.73
N ASP A 66 -13.35 11.87 -4.68
CA ASP A 66 -14.66 12.30 -5.16
C ASP A 66 -15.74 11.50 -4.43
N ARG A 67 -16.46 12.16 -3.50
CA ARG A 67 -17.47 11.51 -2.68
C ARG A 67 -18.74 11.13 -3.47
N ARG A 68 -18.97 11.72 -4.65
CA ARG A 68 -20.15 11.45 -5.46
C ARG A 68 -20.21 10.00 -5.92
N ASP A 69 -19.07 9.48 -6.35
CA ASP A 69 -18.95 8.13 -6.90
C ASP A 69 -17.98 7.23 -6.12
N GLY A 70 -17.33 7.75 -5.07
CA GLY A 70 -16.37 7.00 -4.27
C GLY A 70 -15.08 6.67 -5.02
N SER A 71 -14.70 7.48 -6.01
CA SER A 71 -13.40 7.36 -6.68
C SER A 71 -12.31 8.14 -5.97
N ALA A 72 -11.05 7.76 -6.18
CA ALA A 72 -9.92 8.50 -5.66
C ALA A 72 -8.72 8.52 -6.60
N CYS A 73 -7.93 9.60 -6.49
CA CYS A 73 -6.65 9.74 -7.14
C CYS A 73 -5.54 9.80 -6.07
N PHE A 74 -4.60 8.87 -6.15
CA PHE A 74 -3.38 8.83 -5.35
C PHE A 74 -2.25 9.44 -6.19
N ASP A 75 -2.00 10.73 -5.99
CA ASP A 75 -0.97 11.46 -6.72
C ASP A 75 0.29 11.59 -5.86
N PHE A 76 1.37 10.97 -6.33
CA PHE A 76 2.69 10.98 -5.70
C PHE A 76 3.60 12.12 -6.23
N ALA A 77 3.04 13.13 -6.86
CA ALA A 77 3.78 14.33 -7.28
C ALA A 77 4.52 14.98 -6.10
N GLY A 78 5.77 15.40 -6.33
CA GLY A 78 6.65 15.94 -5.28
C GLY A 78 7.50 14.88 -4.56
N THR A 79 7.30 13.59 -4.85
CA THR A 79 8.21 12.54 -4.40
C THR A 79 9.62 12.74 -4.97
N GLY A 80 10.65 12.40 -4.19
CA GLY A 80 12.06 12.53 -4.54
C GLY A 80 12.42 11.87 -5.87
N THR A 81 13.47 12.38 -6.51
CA THR A 81 14.00 11.82 -7.76
C THR A 81 14.63 10.45 -7.54
N GLU A 82 14.89 9.75 -8.63
CA GLU A 82 15.69 8.51 -8.63
C GLU A 82 16.97 8.66 -7.80
N LEU A 83 17.27 7.64 -7.00
CA LEU A 83 18.41 7.57 -6.09
C LEU A 83 19.55 6.74 -6.67
N TRP A 84 20.77 7.08 -6.32
CA TRP A 84 21.97 6.28 -6.63
C TRP A 84 22.01 4.94 -5.87
N GLY A 85 21.33 4.87 -4.72
CA GLY A 85 21.25 3.67 -3.90
C GLY A 85 20.15 2.72 -4.37
N ASN A 86 19.92 1.67 -3.59
CA ASN A 86 18.98 0.59 -3.91
C ASN A 86 17.56 0.81 -3.36
N LEU A 87 17.23 2.03 -2.91
CA LEU A 87 15.92 2.35 -2.33
C LEU A 87 14.86 2.79 -3.35
N ASN A 88 15.22 2.84 -4.63
CA ASN A 88 14.22 3.01 -5.67
C ASN A 88 13.27 1.81 -5.71
N THR A 89 12.07 2.02 -6.21
CA THR A 89 11.09 0.93 -6.25
C THR A 89 10.31 0.93 -7.57
N PRO A 90 10.05 -0.25 -8.14
CA PRO A 90 9.20 -0.35 -9.32
C PRO A 90 7.78 0.13 -9.02
N ARG A 91 7.11 0.69 -10.02
CA ARG A 91 5.70 1.15 -9.92
C ARG A 91 4.76 0.10 -9.32
N ALA A 92 4.98 -1.17 -9.63
CA ALA A 92 4.18 -2.28 -9.11
C ALA A 92 4.16 -2.36 -7.57
N VAL A 93 5.25 -1.98 -6.91
CA VAL A 93 5.33 -1.94 -5.44
C VAL A 93 4.44 -0.83 -4.88
N THR A 94 4.39 0.34 -5.53
CA THR A 94 3.48 1.42 -5.14
C THR A 94 2.01 0.99 -5.26
N TYR A 95 1.62 0.33 -6.37
CA TYR A 95 0.28 -0.24 -6.51
C TYR A 95 -0.02 -1.29 -5.42
N SER A 96 0.95 -2.13 -5.08
CA SER A 96 0.81 -3.13 -4.01
C SER A 96 0.61 -2.47 -2.64
N ALA A 97 1.32 -1.38 -2.35
CA ALA A 97 1.17 -0.63 -1.10
C ALA A 97 -0.21 0.05 -1.00
N VAL A 98 -0.69 0.66 -2.11
CA VAL A 98 -2.05 1.22 -2.20
C VAL A 98 -3.08 0.14 -1.92
N LEU A 99 -2.99 -0.99 -2.63
CA LEU A 99 -3.91 -2.12 -2.51
C LEU A 99 -3.92 -2.68 -1.08
N TYR A 100 -2.75 -2.85 -0.47
CA TYR A 100 -2.61 -3.30 0.92
C TYR A 100 -3.28 -2.33 1.90
N ALA A 101 -3.00 -1.03 1.78
CA ALA A 101 -3.58 -0.02 2.66
C ALA A 101 -5.12 0.03 2.54
N LEU A 102 -5.67 0.01 1.33
CA LEU A 102 -7.12 -0.05 1.10
C LEU A 102 -7.72 -1.29 1.77
N ARG A 103 -7.08 -2.46 1.61
CA ARG A 103 -7.56 -3.71 2.22
C ARG A 103 -7.56 -3.66 3.75
N CYS A 104 -6.57 -3.01 4.37
CA CYS A 104 -6.52 -2.83 5.82
C CYS A 104 -7.66 -1.94 6.35
N LEU A 105 -8.16 -1.02 5.54
CA LEU A 105 -9.17 -0.04 5.92
C LEU A 105 -10.61 -0.51 5.69
N ILE A 106 -10.79 -1.54 4.86
CA ILE A 106 -12.11 -2.11 4.59
C ILE A 106 -12.47 -3.09 5.70
N HIS A 107 -13.56 -2.81 6.41
CA HIS A 107 -14.05 -3.62 7.53
C HIS A 107 -14.92 -4.82 7.11
N GLN A 108 -14.86 -5.21 5.84
CA GLN A 108 -15.62 -6.33 5.29
C GLN A 108 -14.69 -7.48 4.92
N ASP A 109 -15.20 -8.70 5.06
CA ASP A 109 -14.48 -9.88 4.57
C ASP A 109 -14.67 -10.00 3.06
N MET A 110 -13.66 -9.57 2.32
CA MET A 110 -13.63 -9.68 0.86
C MET A 110 -12.26 -10.17 0.39
N PRO A 111 -12.20 -10.98 -0.67
CA PRO A 111 -10.95 -11.39 -1.27
C PRO A 111 -10.19 -10.20 -1.87
N LEU A 112 -8.88 -10.14 -1.65
CA LEU A 112 -8.02 -9.17 -2.30
C LEU A 112 -7.93 -9.49 -3.80
N ASN A 113 -8.30 -8.53 -4.64
CA ASN A 113 -8.25 -8.69 -6.09
C ASN A 113 -8.14 -7.33 -6.80
N GLN A 114 -8.01 -7.36 -8.12
CA GLN A 114 -7.85 -6.17 -8.97
C GLN A 114 -9.03 -5.18 -8.86
N GLY A 115 -10.24 -5.64 -8.52
CA GLY A 115 -11.42 -4.78 -8.36
C GLY A 115 -11.19 -3.65 -7.34
N CYS A 116 -10.36 -3.87 -6.33
CA CYS A 116 -10.00 -2.81 -5.36
C CYS A 116 -9.36 -1.57 -6.01
N LEU A 117 -8.80 -1.69 -7.19
CA LEU A 117 -8.15 -0.58 -7.91
C LEU A 117 -9.02 0.03 -9.01
N ASN A 118 -10.20 -0.52 -9.30
CA ASN A 118 -11.04 -0.04 -10.40
C ASN A 118 -11.55 1.40 -10.20
N SER A 119 -11.75 1.81 -8.94
CA SER A 119 -12.15 3.18 -8.58
C SER A 119 -10.97 4.10 -8.28
N ILE A 120 -9.74 3.61 -8.46
CA ILE A 120 -8.51 4.29 -8.03
C ILE A 120 -7.65 4.65 -9.24
N GLU A 121 -7.27 5.90 -9.32
CA GLU A 121 -6.20 6.37 -10.19
C GLU A 121 -4.91 6.51 -9.37
N VAL A 122 -3.78 5.99 -9.87
CA VAL A 122 -2.46 6.15 -9.23
C VAL A 122 -1.53 6.88 -10.18
N ARG A 123 -1.11 8.08 -9.78
CA ARG A 123 -0.18 8.94 -10.53
C ARG A 123 1.19 8.90 -9.87
N ILE A 124 2.18 8.41 -10.60
CA ILE A 124 3.57 8.29 -10.12
C ILE A 124 4.45 9.06 -11.10
N PRO A 125 5.20 10.09 -10.63
CA PRO A 125 6.10 10.84 -11.50
C PRO A 125 7.19 9.96 -12.08
N GLU A 126 7.42 10.06 -13.39
CA GLU A 126 8.55 9.40 -14.04
C GLU A 126 9.87 9.99 -13.55
N GLY A 127 10.90 9.16 -13.42
CA GLY A 127 12.21 9.57 -12.91
C GLY A 127 12.22 9.83 -11.40
N SER A 128 11.13 9.53 -10.70
CA SER A 128 11.10 9.52 -9.24
C SER A 128 11.61 8.20 -8.67
N LEU A 129 11.93 8.17 -7.39
CA LEU A 129 12.29 6.93 -6.70
C LEU A 129 11.18 5.86 -6.71
N LEU A 130 9.94 6.22 -7.05
CA LEU A 130 8.78 5.31 -7.21
C LEU A 130 8.53 4.88 -8.67
N SER A 131 9.24 5.46 -9.61
CA SER A 131 9.23 5.12 -11.04
C SER A 131 10.59 5.43 -11.65
N PRO A 132 11.63 4.73 -11.20
CA PRO A 132 13.00 4.96 -11.63
C PRO A 132 13.25 4.42 -13.05
N SER A 133 14.42 4.72 -13.59
CA SER A 133 14.92 4.15 -14.86
C SER A 133 15.13 2.63 -14.75
N GLU A 134 15.26 1.96 -15.89
CA GLU A 134 15.52 0.50 -15.94
C GLU A 134 16.88 0.11 -15.36
N GLU A 135 17.82 1.05 -15.29
CA GLU A 135 19.17 0.84 -14.77
C GLU A 135 19.29 1.05 -13.25
N ALA A 136 18.24 1.60 -12.62
CA ALA A 136 18.27 1.90 -11.21
C ALA A 136 18.23 0.66 -10.32
N ALA A 137 18.98 0.69 -9.22
CA ALA A 137 18.93 -0.36 -8.22
C ALA A 137 17.64 -0.26 -7.38
N VAL A 138 16.89 -1.35 -7.31
CA VAL A 138 15.52 -1.38 -6.71
C VAL A 138 15.34 -2.42 -5.60
N VAL A 139 16.40 -3.15 -5.20
CA VAL A 139 16.25 -4.27 -4.27
C VAL A 139 15.73 -3.84 -2.90
N GLY A 140 16.10 -2.65 -2.42
CA GLY A 140 15.61 -2.07 -1.17
C GLY A 140 14.17 -1.56 -1.25
N GLY A 141 13.65 -1.38 -2.45
CA GLY A 141 12.27 -0.93 -2.68
C GLY A 141 11.23 -1.86 -2.05
N ASN A 142 11.42 -3.17 -2.16
CA ASN A 142 10.51 -4.17 -1.62
C ASN A 142 10.51 -4.26 -0.09
N VAL A 143 11.61 -3.90 0.56
CA VAL A 143 11.83 -4.15 1.99
C VAL A 143 11.90 -2.87 2.83
N LEU A 144 12.06 -1.72 2.20
CA LEU A 144 12.16 -0.40 2.85
C LEU A 144 11.14 0.58 2.27
N THR A 145 11.27 0.95 0.98
CA THR A 145 10.43 1.98 0.36
C THR A 145 8.94 1.58 0.34
N SER A 146 8.62 0.29 0.16
CA SER A 146 7.26 -0.23 0.27
C SER A 146 6.62 0.07 1.62
N GLN A 147 7.38 -0.05 2.70
CA GLN A 147 6.93 0.25 4.06
C GLN A 147 6.63 1.76 4.21
N ARG A 148 7.52 2.61 3.68
CA ARG A 148 7.33 4.06 3.70
C ARG A 148 6.15 4.52 2.86
N ILE A 149 5.93 3.93 1.68
CA ILE A 149 4.73 4.22 0.88
C ILE A 149 3.46 3.86 1.67
N THR A 150 3.45 2.70 2.29
CA THR A 150 2.33 2.25 3.13
C THR A 150 2.09 3.20 4.31
N ASP A 151 3.15 3.61 5.00
CA ASP A 151 3.07 4.56 6.11
C ASP A 151 2.49 5.92 5.67
N VAL A 152 2.92 6.44 4.51
CA VAL A 152 2.38 7.69 3.95
C VAL A 152 0.90 7.56 3.62
N ILE A 153 0.48 6.44 3.05
CA ILE A 153 -0.92 6.20 2.73
C ILE A 153 -1.76 6.11 4.01
N LEU A 154 -1.35 5.28 4.98
CA LEU A 154 -2.06 5.14 6.25
C LEU A 154 -2.10 6.45 7.04
N LYS A 155 -1.05 7.29 6.94
CA LYS A 155 -1.01 8.66 7.48
C LYS A 155 -2.06 9.55 6.82
N ALA A 156 -2.20 9.51 5.49
CA ALA A 156 -3.23 10.27 4.78
C ALA A 156 -4.64 9.88 5.22
N PHE A 157 -4.86 8.61 5.51
CA PHE A 157 -6.15 8.11 6.05
C PHE A 157 -6.34 8.37 7.55
N GLY A 158 -5.34 8.92 8.26
CA GLY A 158 -5.40 9.08 9.71
C GLY A 158 -5.54 7.76 10.47
N ALA A 159 -5.09 6.65 9.87
CA ALA A 159 -5.36 5.29 10.37
C ALA A 159 -4.46 4.90 11.53
N CYS A 160 -3.16 5.14 11.43
CA CYS A 160 -2.20 4.81 12.49
C CYS A 160 -0.88 5.58 12.32
N ALA A 161 -0.06 5.57 13.35
CA ALA A 161 1.32 6.05 13.30
C ALA A 161 2.18 5.12 12.43
N ALA A 162 3.32 5.64 11.98
CA ALA A 162 4.25 4.91 11.13
C ALA A 162 4.71 3.59 11.75
N SER A 163 5.01 2.64 10.88
CA SER A 163 5.66 1.37 11.23
C SER A 163 7.16 1.58 11.51
N GLN A 164 7.92 0.49 11.74
CA GLN A 164 9.38 0.53 11.80
C GLN A 164 10.03 0.96 10.46
N GLY A 165 9.27 0.98 9.35
CA GLY A 165 9.71 1.47 8.05
C GLY A 165 10.70 0.59 7.30
N CYS A 166 10.97 -0.59 7.81
CA CYS A 166 11.89 -1.57 7.25
C CYS A 166 11.44 -2.98 7.57
N MET A 167 11.67 -3.91 6.67
CA MET A 167 11.44 -5.34 6.91
C MET A 167 12.42 -5.92 7.95
N ASN A 168 13.46 -5.16 8.33
CA ASN A 168 14.46 -5.52 9.34
C ASN A 168 15.17 -6.85 9.08
N ASN A 169 15.60 -7.06 7.85
CA ASN A 169 16.34 -8.24 7.49
C ASN A 169 17.73 -8.22 8.12
N LEU A 170 18.04 -9.22 8.92
CA LEU A 170 19.35 -9.44 9.50
C LEU A 170 20.03 -10.58 8.76
N THR A 171 21.19 -10.29 8.18
CA THR A 171 22.03 -11.30 7.50
C THR A 171 23.44 -11.22 8.00
N PHE A 172 23.99 -12.31 8.46
CA PHE A 172 25.40 -12.42 8.82
C PHE A 172 25.90 -13.85 8.63
N GLY A 173 27.20 -14.01 8.54
CA GLY A 173 27.79 -15.33 8.35
C GLY A 173 29.29 -15.26 8.06
N ASN A 174 29.87 -16.40 7.76
CA ASN A 174 31.23 -16.58 7.30
C ASN A 174 31.33 -17.75 6.31
N GLU A 175 32.51 -18.22 6.00
CA GLU A 175 32.76 -19.34 5.04
C GLU A 175 32.11 -20.67 5.46
N ARG A 176 31.65 -20.81 6.71
CA ARG A 176 31.12 -22.05 7.27
C ARG A 176 29.61 -22.04 7.50
N PHE A 177 29.01 -20.85 7.69
CA PHE A 177 27.56 -20.68 7.91
C PHE A 177 27.06 -19.34 7.41
N GLY A 178 25.80 -19.29 7.01
CA GLY A 178 25.03 -18.07 6.78
C GLY A 178 23.79 -18.08 7.66
N TYR A 179 23.46 -16.92 8.21
CA TYR A 179 22.24 -16.72 8.97
C TYR A 179 21.43 -15.60 8.32
N TYR A 180 20.13 -15.82 8.18
CA TYR A 180 19.19 -14.84 7.69
C TYR A 180 17.92 -14.88 8.54
N GLU A 181 17.46 -13.71 8.98
CA GLU A 181 16.21 -13.57 9.73
C GLU A 181 15.54 -12.24 9.38
N THR A 182 14.22 -12.24 9.33
CA THR A 182 13.41 -11.03 9.36
C THR A 182 12.99 -10.76 10.80
N ILE A 183 13.56 -9.71 11.39
CA ILE A 183 13.24 -9.32 12.77
C ILE A 183 11.92 -8.56 12.76
N GLY A 184 10.93 -9.06 13.50
CA GLY A 184 9.63 -8.42 13.61
C GLY A 184 9.73 -7.04 14.25
N GLY A 185 8.91 -6.09 13.77
CA GLY A 185 8.78 -4.75 14.33
C GLY A 185 7.49 -4.58 15.12
N GLY A 186 7.42 -3.51 15.89
CA GLY A 186 6.22 -3.13 16.62
C GLY A 186 5.13 -2.53 15.73
N ALA A 187 3.93 -2.40 16.27
CA ALA A 187 2.80 -1.71 15.63
C ALA A 187 2.73 -0.25 16.10
N GLY A 188 2.47 0.66 15.17
CA GLY A 188 2.18 2.06 15.47
C GLY A 188 0.86 2.22 16.23
N ALA A 189 0.73 3.30 17.01
CA ALA A 189 -0.51 3.66 17.67
C ALA A 189 -1.57 4.09 16.64
N GLY A 190 -2.83 3.82 16.93
CA GLY A 190 -3.97 4.32 16.18
C GLY A 190 -4.86 5.23 17.02
N PRO A 191 -5.98 5.72 16.44
CA PRO A 191 -6.86 6.65 17.14
C PRO A 191 -7.46 6.10 18.44
N SER A 192 -7.60 4.77 18.55
CA SER A 192 -8.23 4.09 19.68
C SER A 192 -7.35 3.03 20.34
N TRP A 193 -6.08 2.90 19.95
CA TRP A 193 -5.14 1.94 20.56
C TRP A 193 -3.73 2.52 20.70
N HIS A 194 -2.99 1.99 21.66
CA HIS A 194 -1.58 2.32 21.87
C HIS A 194 -0.69 1.50 20.93
N GLY A 195 0.46 2.07 20.53
CA GLY A 195 1.50 1.32 19.84
C GLY A 195 2.01 0.17 20.73
N GLN A 196 2.43 -0.91 20.11
CA GLN A 196 2.93 -2.10 20.79
C GLN A 196 4.28 -2.52 20.22
N SER A 197 5.21 -2.83 21.12
CA SER A 197 6.47 -3.46 20.75
C SER A 197 6.25 -4.96 20.49
N LEU A 198 6.86 -5.49 19.44
CA LEU A 198 6.89 -6.93 19.23
C LEU A 198 7.87 -7.58 20.23
N SER A 199 7.44 -8.66 20.89
CA SER A 199 8.30 -9.49 21.71
C SER A 199 8.20 -10.94 21.25
N LEU A 200 9.32 -11.53 20.89
CA LEU A 200 9.41 -12.95 20.53
C LEU A 200 9.57 -13.85 21.76
N ILE A 201 9.70 -13.27 22.96
CA ILE A 201 9.92 -14.01 24.21
C ILE A 201 8.62 -14.55 24.81
N HIS A 202 7.48 -14.04 24.38
CA HIS A 202 6.18 -14.36 24.94
C HIS A 202 5.30 -15.20 23.99
N ILE A 203 5.93 -15.92 23.09
CA ILE A 203 5.25 -16.90 22.22
C ILE A 203 5.29 -18.29 22.86
#